data_9ef836f24e647f0981a8e4673f7f21e5
#
_entry.id   9ef836f24e647f0981a8e4673f7f21e5
#
_cell.length_a   1.000
_cell.length_b   1.000
_cell.length_c   1.000
_cell.angle_alpha   90.00
_cell.angle_beta   90.00
_cell.angle_gamma   90.00
#
_symmetry.space_group_name_H-M   'P 1'
#
loop_
_entity.id
_entity.type
_entity.pdbx_description
1 polymer ?
#
loop_
_entity_poly.entity_id
_entity_poly.type
_entity_poly.pdbx_seq_one_letter_code
_entity_poly.pdbx_strand_id
1 'polypeptide(L)'
;MPINIPDGLPAKRILQQERIFALEEDVARKQQIRPLRVALLNLMPTKIETETQILRLISKSPIQVSVDFMRVSSHEATHAADHLVKFYDTFDDLRSNNYDGLIITGAPVEQMPFESVDYWDELCRIMDWAQEHVLSTMFLCWGAFAGLYHLHGIHKRLLGSKLFGVFPQRLCDEYNFLTNGFDEVHNMPHSRHAAPDEKEIDADPALQVLSRGETSGPALIATRDFHEIYALGHFEYGRDTLADEYWRDFHAGLPIQLPLNYFPDDDPEKQPIFTWRSHANLLYRNWLNYVYQTTPYDLERVPEVVAELREHTEQLLAKGGVPSKF
;
A
#
# COMPACT_ATOMS: atom_id res chain seq x y z
N MET A 1 -16.83 -11.76 -0.85
CA MET A 1 -17.61 -11.19 -1.96
C MET A 1 -16.63 -10.80 -3.06
N PRO A 2 -17.05 -10.71 -4.33
CA PRO A 2 -16.13 -10.38 -5.42
C PRO A 2 -15.67 -8.93 -5.37
N ILE A 3 -14.48 -8.65 -5.92
CA ILE A 3 -14.05 -7.29 -6.24
C ILE A 3 -14.70 -6.84 -7.55
N ASN A 4 -15.02 -5.55 -7.68
CA ASN A 4 -15.46 -4.95 -8.93
C ASN A 4 -14.26 -4.32 -9.63
N ILE A 5 -14.09 -4.64 -10.89
CA ILE A 5 -12.97 -4.19 -11.71
C ILE A 5 -13.47 -3.72 -13.08
N PRO A 6 -12.74 -2.82 -13.76
CA PRO A 6 -13.09 -2.38 -15.12
C PRO A 6 -13.27 -3.54 -16.09
N ASP A 7 -14.22 -3.38 -17.02
CA ASP A 7 -14.51 -4.40 -18.03
C ASP A 7 -13.28 -4.68 -18.91
N GLY A 8 -12.94 -5.96 -19.05
CA GLY A 8 -11.81 -6.41 -19.85
C GLY A 8 -10.43 -6.13 -19.25
N LEU A 9 -10.31 -5.85 -17.95
CA LEU A 9 -9.02 -5.71 -17.26
C LEU A 9 -8.21 -7.01 -17.37
N PRO A 10 -6.94 -6.99 -17.85
CA PRO A 10 -6.11 -8.19 -18.01
C PRO A 10 -5.90 -8.97 -16.70
N ALA A 11 -5.81 -8.30 -15.56
CA ALA A 11 -5.68 -8.91 -14.25
C ALA A 11 -6.83 -9.90 -13.95
N LYS A 12 -8.04 -9.69 -14.50
CA LYS A 12 -9.18 -10.60 -14.34
C LYS A 12 -8.84 -12.06 -14.68
N ARG A 13 -8.13 -12.27 -15.80
CA ARG A 13 -7.74 -13.61 -16.24
C ARG A 13 -6.83 -14.31 -15.22
N ILE A 14 -5.88 -13.59 -14.67
CA ILE A 14 -4.93 -14.11 -13.67
C ILE A 14 -5.68 -14.45 -12.38
N LEU A 15 -6.51 -13.53 -11.90
CA LEU A 15 -7.33 -13.71 -10.70
C LEU A 15 -8.27 -14.93 -10.81
N GLN A 16 -8.89 -15.12 -11.98
CA GLN A 16 -9.76 -16.29 -12.24
C GLN A 16 -8.98 -17.61 -12.21
N GLN A 17 -7.76 -17.65 -12.77
CA GLN A 17 -6.88 -18.83 -12.69
C GLN A 17 -6.52 -19.17 -11.24
N GLU A 18 -6.41 -18.20 -10.39
CA GLU A 18 -6.19 -18.32 -8.94
C GLU A 18 -7.48 -18.60 -8.15
N ARG A 19 -8.61 -18.80 -8.82
CA ARG A 19 -9.96 -19.01 -8.22
C ARG A 19 -10.42 -17.84 -7.36
N ILE A 20 -10.02 -16.62 -7.72
CA ILE A 20 -10.43 -15.37 -7.09
C ILE A 20 -11.63 -14.81 -7.88
N PHE A 21 -12.71 -14.50 -7.17
CA PHE A 21 -13.89 -13.88 -7.78
C PHE A 21 -13.66 -12.40 -8.05
N ALA A 22 -13.71 -12.02 -9.34
CA ALA A 22 -13.72 -10.64 -9.78
C ALA A 22 -14.96 -10.41 -10.68
N LEU A 23 -15.73 -9.38 -10.39
CA LEU A 23 -16.87 -8.95 -11.20
C LEU A 23 -16.46 -7.79 -12.09
N GLU A 24 -16.87 -7.80 -13.34
CA GLU A 24 -16.81 -6.62 -14.19
C GLU A 24 -17.90 -5.64 -13.78
N GLU A 25 -17.65 -4.35 -13.98
CA GLU A 25 -18.52 -3.27 -13.54
C GLU A 25 -19.95 -3.40 -14.03
N ASP A 26 -20.15 -3.81 -15.29
CA ASP A 26 -21.48 -4.03 -15.87
C ASP A 26 -22.31 -5.08 -15.12
N VAL A 27 -21.67 -6.06 -14.52
CA VAL A 27 -22.32 -7.07 -13.70
C VAL A 27 -22.57 -6.54 -12.28
N ALA A 28 -21.58 -5.83 -11.71
CA ALA A 28 -21.65 -5.27 -10.37
C ALA A 28 -22.74 -4.22 -10.21
N ARG A 29 -22.92 -3.33 -11.20
CA ARG A 29 -23.96 -2.27 -11.21
C ARG A 29 -25.39 -2.80 -11.10
N LYS A 30 -25.61 -4.09 -11.37
CA LYS A 30 -26.93 -4.73 -11.24
C LYS A 30 -27.23 -5.20 -9.81
N GLN A 31 -26.27 -5.10 -8.90
CA GLN A 31 -26.44 -5.49 -7.49
C GLN A 31 -26.85 -4.28 -6.66
N GLN A 32 -27.83 -4.44 -5.76
CA GLN A 32 -28.28 -3.38 -4.84
C GLN A 32 -27.42 -3.34 -3.57
N ILE A 33 -26.10 -3.24 -3.73
CA ILE A 33 -25.13 -3.19 -2.61
C ILE A 33 -24.21 -2.02 -2.88
N ARG A 34 -23.96 -1.17 -1.88
CA ARG A 34 -22.88 -0.19 -1.96
C ARG A 34 -21.55 -0.91 -1.71
N PRO A 35 -20.72 -1.12 -2.72
CA PRO A 35 -19.36 -1.60 -2.49
C PRO A 35 -18.52 -0.51 -1.81
N LEU A 36 -17.46 -0.90 -1.10
CA LEU A 36 -16.42 0.05 -0.75
C LEU A 36 -15.75 0.57 -2.02
N ARG A 37 -15.47 1.85 -2.07
CA ARG A 37 -14.81 2.52 -3.19
C ARG A 37 -13.36 2.78 -2.85
N VAL A 38 -12.44 2.12 -3.53
CA VAL A 38 -10.99 2.23 -3.30
C VAL A 38 -10.33 2.76 -4.57
N ALA A 39 -9.58 3.85 -4.45
CA ALA A 39 -8.70 4.30 -5.53
C ALA A 39 -7.33 3.62 -5.41
N LEU A 40 -6.70 3.29 -6.55
CA LEU A 40 -5.36 2.75 -6.63
C LEU A 40 -4.49 3.64 -7.51
N LEU A 41 -3.66 4.49 -6.88
CA LEU A 41 -2.60 5.23 -7.57
C LEU A 41 -1.40 4.29 -7.78
N ASN A 42 -1.28 3.78 -9.00
CA ASN A 42 -0.22 2.83 -9.35
C ASN A 42 0.94 3.56 -10.03
N LEU A 43 2.03 3.77 -9.27
CA LEU A 43 3.26 4.43 -9.73
C LEU A 43 4.29 3.45 -10.31
N MET A 44 4.07 2.13 -10.16
CA MET A 44 4.98 1.09 -10.66
C MET A 44 4.98 1.02 -12.20
N PRO A 45 6.13 0.73 -12.83
CA PRO A 45 6.20 0.53 -14.29
C PRO A 45 5.48 -0.77 -14.73
N THR A 46 5.51 -1.83 -13.91
CA THR A 46 4.85 -3.12 -14.15
C THR A 46 3.38 -3.08 -13.76
N LYS A 47 2.55 -2.30 -14.49
CA LYS A 47 1.15 -2.00 -14.14
C LYS A 47 0.33 -3.25 -13.84
N ILE A 48 0.24 -4.18 -14.78
CA ILE A 48 -0.60 -5.38 -14.69
C ILE A 48 -0.18 -6.29 -13.53
N GLU A 49 1.12 -6.41 -13.27
CA GLU A 49 1.62 -7.21 -12.16
C GLU A 49 1.21 -6.59 -10.82
N THR A 50 1.46 -5.31 -10.63
CA THR A 50 1.11 -4.59 -9.40
C THR A 50 -0.40 -4.59 -9.15
N GLU A 51 -1.21 -4.34 -10.19
CA GLU A 51 -2.67 -4.49 -10.12
C GLU A 51 -3.07 -5.88 -9.62
N THR A 52 -2.52 -6.93 -10.23
CA THR A 52 -2.83 -8.31 -9.88
C THR A 52 -2.45 -8.61 -8.43
N GLN A 53 -1.30 -8.15 -7.97
CA GLN A 53 -0.83 -8.33 -6.60
C GLN A 53 -1.78 -7.67 -5.58
N ILE A 54 -2.15 -6.42 -5.80
CA ILE A 54 -3.04 -5.67 -4.89
C ILE A 54 -4.47 -6.22 -4.95
N LEU A 55 -5.02 -6.44 -6.14
CA LEU A 55 -6.37 -6.99 -6.31
C LEU A 55 -6.52 -8.37 -5.67
N ARG A 56 -5.46 -9.20 -5.70
CA ARG A 56 -5.43 -10.50 -5.03
C ARG A 56 -5.65 -10.36 -3.53
N LEU A 57 -5.06 -9.35 -2.89
CA LEU A 57 -5.19 -9.11 -1.45
C LEU A 57 -6.54 -8.50 -1.09
N ILE A 58 -6.99 -7.49 -1.81
CA ILE A 58 -8.31 -6.86 -1.62
C ILE A 58 -9.44 -7.89 -1.76
N SER A 59 -9.31 -8.83 -2.72
CA SER A 59 -10.33 -9.86 -2.99
C SER A 59 -10.55 -10.86 -1.86
N LYS A 60 -9.66 -10.91 -0.88
CA LYS A 60 -9.81 -11.82 0.29
C LYS A 60 -10.77 -11.29 1.34
N SER A 61 -11.20 -10.04 1.23
CA SER A 61 -12.26 -9.50 2.08
C SER A 61 -13.63 -10.09 1.70
N PRO A 62 -14.52 -10.34 2.68
CA PRO A 62 -15.91 -10.66 2.41
C PRO A 62 -16.72 -9.43 1.94
N ILE A 63 -16.18 -8.23 2.05
CA ILE A 63 -16.82 -6.97 1.67
C ILE A 63 -16.58 -6.75 0.16
N GLN A 64 -17.61 -6.31 -0.55
CA GLN A 64 -17.47 -5.95 -1.96
C GLN A 64 -16.70 -4.64 -2.08
N VAL A 65 -15.71 -4.62 -2.98
CA VAL A 65 -14.86 -3.45 -3.25
C VAL A 65 -14.90 -3.13 -4.73
N SER A 66 -15.13 -1.86 -5.06
CA SER A 66 -14.92 -1.27 -6.39
C SER A 66 -13.55 -0.59 -6.40
N VAL A 67 -12.77 -0.80 -7.46
CA VAL A 67 -11.44 -0.21 -7.58
C VAL A 67 -11.37 0.70 -8.78
N ASP A 68 -11.10 1.99 -8.53
CA ASP A 68 -10.80 2.99 -9.56
C ASP A 68 -9.27 3.12 -9.68
N PHE A 69 -8.74 2.88 -10.89
CA PHE A 69 -7.30 2.99 -11.13
C PHE A 69 -6.93 4.42 -11.48
N MET A 70 -5.99 4.98 -10.71
CA MET A 70 -5.49 6.34 -10.87
C MET A 70 -4.06 6.34 -11.41
N ARG A 71 -3.75 7.26 -12.31
CA ARG A 71 -2.39 7.54 -12.79
C ARG A 71 -2.05 9.02 -12.63
N VAL A 72 -0.77 9.31 -12.51
CA VAL A 72 -0.26 10.67 -12.67
C VAL A 72 -0.35 11.10 -14.14
N SER A 73 -0.66 12.36 -14.38
CA SER A 73 -0.76 12.96 -15.71
C SER A 73 0.51 13.68 -16.13
N SER A 74 1.32 14.14 -15.17
CA SER A 74 2.56 14.88 -15.38
C SER A 74 3.74 14.00 -15.84
N HIS A 75 3.58 12.68 -15.87
CA HIS A 75 4.57 11.72 -16.34
C HIS A 75 4.08 10.95 -17.56
N GLU A 76 4.83 11.03 -18.68
CA GLU A 76 4.56 10.20 -19.85
C GLU A 76 5.04 8.75 -19.59
N ALA A 77 4.09 7.83 -19.47
CA ALA A 77 4.42 6.44 -19.28
C ALA A 77 5.09 5.85 -20.53
N THR A 78 6.32 5.41 -20.39
CA THR A 78 7.08 4.73 -21.45
C THR A 78 6.62 3.29 -21.69
N HIS A 79 5.87 2.73 -20.76
CA HIS A 79 5.38 1.35 -20.79
C HIS A 79 3.87 1.31 -20.60
N ALA A 80 3.19 0.36 -21.26
CA ALA A 80 1.77 0.08 -21.12
C ALA A 80 0.82 1.27 -21.43
N ALA A 81 1.18 2.15 -22.37
CA ALA A 81 0.38 3.34 -22.72
C ALA A 81 -1.09 3.00 -23.07
N ASP A 82 -1.31 1.98 -23.91
CA ASP A 82 -2.68 1.55 -24.29
C ASP A 82 -3.48 1.02 -23.10
N HIS A 83 -2.81 0.33 -22.16
CA HIS A 83 -3.42 -0.19 -20.94
C HIS A 83 -3.85 0.97 -20.02
N LEU A 84 -2.98 1.96 -19.85
CA LEU A 84 -3.27 3.14 -19.06
C LEU A 84 -4.44 3.94 -19.62
N VAL A 85 -4.44 4.21 -20.92
CA VAL A 85 -5.54 4.95 -21.56
C VAL A 85 -6.88 4.23 -21.41
N LYS A 86 -6.87 2.91 -21.38
CA LYS A 86 -8.09 2.11 -21.32
C LYS A 86 -8.66 1.93 -19.91
N PHE A 87 -7.81 1.84 -18.89
CA PHE A 87 -8.21 1.40 -17.55
C PHE A 87 -7.92 2.40 -16.44
N TYR A 88 -7.15 3.47 -16.72
CA TYR A 88 -6.73 4.42 -15.72
C TYR A 88 -7.28 5.81 -16.01
N ASP A 89 -7.85 6.41 -14.99
CA ASP A 89 -8.23 7.80 -14.99
C ASP A 89 -7.09 8.68 -14.43
N THR A 90 -7.08 9.96 -14.77
CA THR A 90 -6.17 10.93 -14.17
C THR A 90 -6.70 11.41 -12.83
N PHE A 91 -5.82 12.02 -12.02
CA PHE A 91 -6.24 12.65 -10.78
C PHE A 91 -7.34 13.72 -11.03
N ASP A 92 -7.21 14.52 -12.10
CA ASP A 92 -8.20 15.55 -12.43
C ASP A 92 -9.59 14.97 -12.76
N ASP A 93 -9.66 13.74 -13.30
CA ASP A 93 -10.92 13.05 -13.57
C ASP A 93 -11.59 12.54 -12.28
N LEU A 94 -10.79 12.17 -11.27
CA LEU A 94 -11.25 11.51 -10.05
C LEU A 94 -11.37 12.43 -8.82
N ARG A 95 -10.72 13.58 -8.79
CA ARG A 95 -10.61 14.47 -7.62
C ARG A 95 -11.94 15.02 -7.09
N SER A 96 -13.00 14.99 -7.88
CA SER A 96 -14.35 15.38 -7.43
C SER A 96 -15.07 14.28 -6.64
N ASN A 97 -14.51 13.08 -6.57
CA ASN A 97 -15.09 11.96 -5.83
C ASN A 97 -14.50 11.87 -4.42
N ASN A 98 -15.27 11.24 -3.52
CA ASN A 98 -14.78 10.78 -2.23
C ASN A 98 -14.61 9.26 -2.25
N TYR A 99 -13.66 8.77 -1.46
CA TYR A 99 -13.29 7.36 -1.42
C TYR A 99 -13.28 6.82 0.02
N ASP A 100 -13.64 5.55 0.14
CA ASP A 100 -13.46 4.79 1.37
C ASP A 100 -11.98 4.53 1.65
N GLY A 101 -11.20 4.29 0.60
CA GLY A 101 -9.77 4.05 0.72
C GLY A 101 -8.97 4.47 -0.51
N LEU A 102 -7.68 4.72 -0.31
CA LEU A 102 -6.70 4.95 -1.37
C LEU A 102 -5.48 4.08 -1.12
N ILE A 103 -4.92 3.49 -2.16
CA ILE A 103 -3.63 2.84 -2.11
C ILE A 103 -2.68 3.59 -3.04
N ILE A 104 -1.52 4.02 -2.51
CA ILE A 104 -0.44 4.64 -3.28
C ILE A 104 0.74 3.66 -3.30
N THR A 105 1.10 3.18 -4.49
CA THR A 105 2.16 2.17 -4.63
C THR A 105 3.56 2.77 -4.52
N GLY A 106 4.56 1.90 -4.44
CA GLY A 106 5.95 2.28 -4.64
C GLY A 106 6.25 2.73 -6.07
N ALA A 107 7.48 3.24 -6.26
CA ALA A 107 8.06 3.58 -7.55
C ALA A 107 9.58 3.35 -7.49
N PRO A 108 10.25 2.98 -8.60
CA PRO A 108 11.69 2.68 -8.63
C PRO A 108 12.55 3.96 -8.72
N VAL A 109 12.25 4.97 -7.89
CA VAL A 109 12.90 6.29 -7.85
C VAL A 109 13.44 6.65 -6.46
N GLU A 110 13.60 5.69 -5.59
CA GLU A 110 13.96 5.89 -4.18
C GLU A 110 15.34 6.51 -3.94
N GLN A 111 16.24 6.41 -4.91
CA GLN A 111 17.57 7.02 -4.82
C GLN A 111 17.58 8.50 -5.21
N MET A 112 16.52 9.00 -5.84
CA MET A 112 16.37 10.39 -6.20
C MET A 112 15.84 11.23 -5.03
N PRO A 113 16.24 12.52 -4.90
CA PRO A 113 15.49 13.45 -4.07
C PRO A 113 14.02 13.49 -4.50
N PHE A 114 13.09 13.68 -3.57
CA PHE A 114 11.66 13.69 -3.89
C PHE A 114 11.32 14.78 -4.91
N GLU A 115 11.86 15.97 -4.72
CA GLU A 115 11.63 17.15 -5.57
C GLU A 115 12.22 17.01 -6.99
N SER A 116 13.06 15.99 -7.22
CA SER A 116 13.62 15.67 -8.54
C SER A 116 12.78 14.68 -9.33
N VAL A 117 11.70 14.14 -8.72
CA VAL A 117 10.76 13.25 -9.39
C VAL A 117 9.78 14.09 -10.19
N ASP A 118 9.65 13.83 -11.48
CA ASP A 118 8.90 14.67 -12.43
C ASP A 118 7.40 14.81 -12.10
N TYR A 119 6.81 13.86 -11.40
CA TYR A 119 5.40 13.91 -10.92
C TYR A 119 5.27 14.28 -9.43
N TRP A 120 6.34 14.78 -8.79
CA TRP A 120 6.33 15.07 -7.36
C TRP A 120 5.23 16.05 -6.95
N ASP A 121 5.12 17.17 -7.65
CA ASP A 121 4.12 18.21 -7.36
C ASP A 121 2.68 17.69 -7.52
N GLU A 122 2.44 16.80 -8.49
CA GLU A 122 1.14 16.16 -8.67
C GLU A 122 0.86 15.16 -7.55
N LEU A 123 1.87 14.37 -7.15
CA LEU A 123 1.75 13.44 -6.04
C LEU A 123 1.45 14.15 -4.71
N CYS A 124 2.11 15.29 -4.43
CA CYS A 124 1.81 16.13 -3.27
C CYS A 124 0.34 16.58 -3.27
N ARG A 125 -0.16 17.07 -4.40
CA ARG A 125 -1.59 17.47 -4.53
C ARG A 125 -2.54 16.31 -4.32
N ILE A 126 -2.19 15.09 -4.77
CA ILE A 126 -2.99 13.89 -4.53
C ILE A 126 -2.99 13.54 -3.04
N MET A 127 -1.84 13.62 -2.37
CA MET A 127 -1.74 13.36 -0.93
C MET A 127 -2.52 14.40 -0.11
N ASP A 128 -2.42 15.68 -0.45
CA ASP A 128 -3.18 16.75 0.19
C ASP A 128 -4.70 16.58 0.00
N TRP A 129 -5.13 16.22 -1.22
CA TRP A 129 -6.52 15.91 -1.52
C TRP A 129 -7.01 14.70 -0.70
N ALA A 130 -6.18 13.68 -0.56
CA ALA A 130 -6.54 12.48 0.18
C ALA A 130 -6.77 12.77 1.68
N GLN A 131 -6.15 13.82 2.24
CA GLN A 131 -6.35 14.25 3.63
C GLN A 131 -7.79 14.69 3.93
N GLU A 132 -8.60 14.99 2.92
CA GLU A 132 -9.97 15.45 3.07
C GLU A 132 -10.99 14.51 2.42
N HIS A 133 -10.63 13.87 1.31
CA HIS A 133 -11.55 13.15 0.44
C HIS A 133 -11.45 11.61 0.54
N VAL A 134 -10.53 11.10 1.35
CA VAL A 134 -10.31 9.66 1.54
C VAL A 134 -10.36 9.32 3.03
N LEU A 135 -11.10 8.28 3.41
CA LEU A 135 -11.18 7.89 4.81
C LEU A 135 -9.87 7.31 5.34
N SER A 136 -9.20 6.47 4.56
CA SER A 136 -7.90 5.87 4.94
C SER A 136 -7.03 5.60 3.72
N THR A 137 -5.77 6.04 3.77
CA THR A 137 -4.78 5.89 2.71
C THR A 137 -3.68 4.92 3.12
N MET A 138 -3.43 3.90 2.29
CA MET A 138 -2.33 2.95 2.46
C MET A 138 -1.21 3.27 1.47
N PHE A 139 -0.04 3.59 1.99
CA PHE A 139 1.17 3.89 1.23
C PHE A 139 2.12 2.70 1.24
N LEU A 140 2.66 2.33 0.08
CA LEU A 140 3.53 1.16 -0.08
C LEU A 140 4.96 1.58 -0.48
N CYS A 141 5.95 1.06 0.19
CA CYS A 141 7.39 1.21 -0.10
C CYS A 141 7.80 2.68 -0.35
N TRP A 142 8.20 3.03 -1.58
CA TRP A 142 8.56 4.42 -1.92
C TRP A 142 7.39 5.39 -1.71
N GLY A 143 6.16 4.98 -2.01
CA GLY A 143 4.98 5.76 -1.67
C GLY A 143 4.87 6.06 -0.17
N ALA A 144 5.26 5.09 0.69
CA ALA A 144 5.31 5.31 2.13
C ALA A 144 6.39 6.33 2.53
N PHE A 145 7.57 6.32 1.89
CA PHE A 145 8.56 7.37 2.12
C PHE A 145 8.08 8.73 1.66
N ALA A 146 7.40 8.79 0.50
CA ALA A 146 6.85 10.03 -0.03
C ALA A 146 5.78 10.64 0.90
N GLY A 147 4.85 9.80 1.39
CA GLY A 147 3.82 10.22 2.35
C GLY A 147 4.41 10.67 3.68
N LEU A 148 5.32 9.89 4.28
CA LEU A 148 6.02 10.27 5.51
C LEU A 148 6.78 11.60 5.36
N TYR A 149 7.41 11.84 4.22
CA TYR A 149 8.12 13.09 3.96
C TYR A 149 7.16 14.27 3.79
N HIS A 150 6.17 14.15 2.92
CA HIS A 150 5.27 15.24 2.59
C HIS A 150 4.34 15.62 3.76
N LEU A 151 3.77 14.64 4.44
CA LEU A 151 2.74 14.85 5.47
C LEU A 151 3.31 15.02 6.88
N HIS A 152 4.48 14.44 7.17
CA HIS A 152 5.10 14.43 8.51
C HIS A 152 6.51 15.02 8.56
N GLY A 153 7.10 15.39 7.42
CA GLY A 153 8.46 15.92 7.35
C GLY A 153 9.54 14.87 7.67
N ILE A 154 9.24 13.58 7.64
CA ILE A 154 10.17 12.49 7.93
C ILE A 154 11.10 12.27 6.74
N HIS A 155 12.39 12.46 6.94
CA HIS A 155 13.38 12.32 5.89
C HIS A 155 13.74 10.86 5.62
N LYS A 156 14.12 10.57 4.38
CA LYS A 156 14.75 9.30 4.02
C LYS A 156 16.26 9.42 4.01
N ARG A 157 16.94 8.33 4.32
CA ARG A 157 18.38 8.15 4.14
C ARG A 157 18.65 7.00 3.16
N LEU A 158 19.67 7.15 2.33
CA LEU A 158 20.11 6.06 1.47
C LEU A 158 20.86 5.01 2.29
N LEU A 159 20.63 3.75 1.95
CA LEU A 159 21.35 2.61 2.55
C LEU A 159 22.66 2.38 1.80
N GLY A 160 23.67 1.86 2.51
CA GLY A 160 24.94 1.50 1.90
C GLY A 160 24.88 0.29 0.96
N SER A 161 23.84 -0.55 1.11
CA SER A 161 23.51 -1.67 0.26
C SER A 161 21.99 -1.83 0.19
N LYS A 162 21.50 -2.48 -0.85
CA LYS A 162 20.08 -2.78 -1.01
C LYS A 162 19.60 -3.68 0.13
N LEU A 163 18.53 -3.29 0.81
CA LEU A 163 17.80 -4.18 1.71
C LEU A 163 16.91 -5.07 0.83
N PHE A 164 17.34 -6.30 0.61
CA PHE A 164 16.76 -7.20 -0.36
C PHE A 164 16.53 -8.59 0.22
N GLY A 165 15.29 -9.02 0.34
CA GLY A 165 14.94 -10.31 0.92
C GLY A 165 13.66 -10.28 1.77
N VAL A 166 13.49 -11.30 2.59
CA VAL A 166 12.36 -11.47 3.52
C VAL A 166 12.86 -11.35 4.96
N PHE A 167 12.34 -10.38 5.67
CA PHE A 167 12.85 -10.05 7.01
C PHE A 167 11.77 -10.28 8.06
N PRO A 168 12.14 -10.93 9.21
CA PRO A 168 11.24 -11.05 10.33
C PRO A 168 10.98 -9.68 10.96
N GLN A 169 9.72 -9.43 11.27
CA GLN A 169 9.22 -8.23 11.94
C GLN A 169 8.56 -8.64 13.23
N ARG A 170 8.78 -7.89 14.31
CA ARG A 170 8.10 -8.07 15.58
C ARG A 170 7.03 -7.01 15.76
N LEU A 171 5.85 -7.40 16.25
CA LEU A 171 4.81 -6.47 16.64
C LEU A 171 5.29 -5.56 17.78
N CYS A 172 4.96 -4.26 17.66
CA CYS A 172 5.19 -3.26 18.70
C CYS A 172 3.97 -3.10 19.62
N ASP A 173 2.78 -3.45 19.11
CA ASP A 173 1.52 -3.45 19.85
C ASP A 173 0.73 -4.72 19.48
N GLU A 174 0.49 -5.58 20.48
CA GLU A 174 -0.21 -6.85 20.33
C GLU A 174 -1.71 -6.66 20.01
N TYR A 175 -2.27 -5.57 20.48
CA TYR A 175 -3.73 -5.32 20.42
C TYR A 175 -4.14 -4.28 19.37
N ASN A 176 -3.30 -4.07 18.36
CA ASN A 176 -3.60 -3.12 17.30
C ASN A 176 -4.61 -3.69 16.30
N PHE A 177 -5.55 -2.86 15.89
CA PHE A 177 -6.62 -3.25 14.96
C PHE A 177 -6.08 -3.74 13.62
N LEU A 178 -5.09 -3.05 13.03
CA LEU A 178 -4.54 -3.41 11.72
C LEU A 178 -3.76 -4.73 11.73
N THR A 179 -3.12 -5.04 12.85
CA THR A 179 -2.33 -6.26 13.01
C THR A 179 -3.08 -7.35 13.76
N ASN A 180 -4.39 -7.20 13.94
CA ASN A 180 -5.21 -8.22 14.60
C ASN A 180 -5.11 -9.57 13.88
N GLY A 181 -4.76 -10.60 14.64
CA GLY A 181 -4.54 -11.96 14.15
C GLY A 181 -3.15 -12.21 13.56
N PHE A 182 -2.23 -11.23 13.63
CA PHE A 182 -0.83 -11.47 13.31
C PHE A 182 -0.16 -12.29 14.40
N ASP A 183 0.80 -13.10 14.00
CA ASP A 183 1.76 -13.68 14.92
C ASP A 183 2.67 -12.60 15.50
N GLU A 184 3.19 -12.78 16.71
CA GLU A 184 4.13 -11.86 17.36
C GLU A 184 5.34 -11.52 16.47
N VAL A 185 5.77 -12.51 15.68
CA VAL A 185 6.81 -12.36 14.66
C VAL A 185 6.21 -12.77 13.31
N HIS A 186 6.28 -11.87 12.34
CA HIS A 186 5.82 -12.11 10.99
C HIS A 186 6.87 -11.71 9.97
N ASN A 187 6.80 -12.26 8.77
CA ASN A 187 7.74 -11.97 7.70
C ASN A 187 7.20 -10.92 6.75
N MET A 188 8.10 -10.04 6.28
CA MET A 188 7.79 -9.01 5.29
C MET A 188 8.90 -8.92 4.24
N PRO A 189 8.59 -8.99 2.94
CA PRO A 189 9.55 -8.75 1.87
C PRO A 189 9.98 -7.29 1.82
N HIS A 190 11.26 -7.06 1.55
CA HIS A 190 11.81 -5.73 1.27
C HIS A 190 12.68 -5.78 0.02
N SER A 191 12.57 -4.74 -0.80
CA SER A 191 13.44 -4.45 -1.93
C SER A 191 13.62 -2.95 -2.03
N ARG A 192 14.62 -2.39 -1.32
CA ARG A 192 14.78 -0.94 -1.22
C ARG A 192 16.23 -0.51 -0.95
N HIS A 193 16.59 0.67 -1.45
CA HIS A 193 17.87 1.34 -1.24
C HIS A 193 17.77 2.49 -0.21
N ALA A 194 16.60 2.72 0.36
CA ALA A 194 16.36 3.78 1.31
C ALA A 194 15.68 3.27 2.59
N ALA A 195 15.81 4.04 3.67
CA ALA A 195 15.08 3.87 4.92
C ALA A 195 14.65 5.24 5.43
N PRO A 196 13.52 5.35 6.16
CA PRO A 196 13.15 6.60 6.82
C PRO A 196 14.08 6.87 8.01
N ASP A 197 14.10 8.11 8.48
CA ASP A 197 14.76 8.44 9.75
C ASP A 197 13.90 7.95 10.92
N GLU A 198 14.38 6.91 11.61
CA GLU A 198 13.64 6.28 12.71
C GLU A 198 13.44 7.21 13.90
N LYS A 199 14.38 8.15 14.14
CA LYS A 199 14.28 9.09 15.25
C LYS A 199 13.19 10.13 15.00
N GLU A 200 13.03 10.55 13.74
CA GLU A 200 11.97 11.47 13.37
C GLU A 200 10.59 10.78 13.49
N ILE A 201 10.49 9.49 13.09
CA ILE A 201 9.26 8.70 13.29
C ILE A 201 8.94 8.56 14.77
N ASP A 202 9.91 8.14 15.58
CA ASP A 202 9.71 7.91 17.03
C ASP A 202 9.42 9.24 17.80
N ALA A 203 9.78 10.39 17.23
CA ALA A 203 9.50 11.72 17.79
C ALA A 203 8.15 12.30 17.40
N ASP A 204 7.52 11.80 16.34
CA ASP A 204 6.21 12.29 15.89
C ASP A 204 5.07 11.66 16.72
N PRO A 205 4.34 12.44 17.55
CA PRO A 205 3.27 11.91 18.39
C PRO A 205 2.05 11.43 17.59
N ALA A 206 1.90 11.87 16.35
CA ALA A 206 0.79 11.45 15.47
C ALA A 206 1.00 10.02 14.95
N LEU A 207 2.25 9.58 14.88
CA LEU A 207 2.62 8.27 14.35
C LEU A 207 2.68 7.19 15.45
N GLN A 208 2.44 5.95 15.04
CA GLN A 208 2.67 4.74 15.83
C GLN A 208 3.34 3.68 14.95
N VAL A 209 4.43 3.11 15.44
CA VAL A 209 5.08 1.97 14.78
C VAL A 209 4.36 0.69 15.21
N LEU A 210 3.77 -0.03 14.26
CA LEU A 210 3.01 -1.25 14.51
C LEU A 210 3.89 -2.50 14.46
N SER A 211 4.92 -2.49 13.61
CA SER A 211 5.91 -3.57 13.58
C SER A 211 7.28 -3.06 13.16
N ARG A 212 8.32 -3.71 13.70
CA ARG A 212 9.72 -3.34 13.48
C ARG A 212 10.59 -4.60 13.38
N GLY A 213 11.48 -4.63 12.40
CA GLY A 213 12.52 -5.64 12.26
C GLY A 213 13.85 -5.17 12.83
N GLU A 214 14.65 -6.11 13.32
CA GLU A 214 16.00 -5.80 13.83
C GLU A 214 16.91 -5.23 12.73
N THR A 215 16.80 -5.81 11.51
CA THR A 215 17.61 -5.38 10.36
C THR A 215 16.90 -4.33 9.50
N SER A 216 15.60 -4.46 9.33
CA SER A 216 14.81 -3.60 8.42
C SER A 216 14.34 -2.30 9.06
N GLY A 217 14.42 -2.15 10.38
CA GLY A 217 13.84 -1.03 11.11
C GLY A 217 12.30 -1.05 11.09
N PRO A 218 11.63 0.09 11.22
CA PRO A 218 10.17 0.18 11.11
C PRO A 218 9.68 -0.44 9.81
N ALA A 219 8.63 -1.25 9.87
CA ALA A 219 8.11 -1.96 8.71
C ALA A 219 6.65 -1.60 8.41
N LEU A 220 5.84 -1.42 9.45
CA LEU A 220 4.47 -0.95 9.36
C LEU A 220 4.27 0.19 10.36
N ILE A 221 3.81 1.32 9.87
CA ILE A 221 3.54 2.54 10.64
C ILE A 221 2.14 2.99 10.30
N ALA A 222 1.45 3.64 11.23
CA ALA A 222 0.17 4.28 10.97
C ALA A 222 0.04 5.58 11.77
N THR A 223 -0.82 6.48 11.32
CA THR A 223 -1.35 7.52 12.19
C THR A 223 -2.25 6.90 13.25
N ARG A 224 -2.44 7.58 14.37
CA ARG A 224 -3.22 7.02 15.49
C ARG A 224 -4.71 6.88 15.18
N ASP A 225 -5.22 7.63 14.22
CA ASP A 225 -6.58 7.52 13.67
C ASP A 225 -6.69 6.55 12.48
N PHE A 226 -5.59 5.92 12.08
CA PHE A 226 -5.50 5.04 10.89
C PHE A 226 -5.91 5.71 9.57
N HIS A 227 -5.91 7.05 9.54
CA HIS A 227 -6.12 7.79 8.31
C HIS A 227 -5.00 7.51 7.30
N GLU A 228 -3.77 7.32 7.80
CA GLU A 228 -2.60 6.98 7.01
C GLU A 228 -1.94 5.71 7.53
N ILE A 229 -1.59 4.82 6.61
CA ILE A 229 -0.91 3.55 6.88
C ILE A 229 0.29 3.46 5.95
N TYR A 230 1.47 3.23 6.50
CA TYR A 230 2.74 3.19 5.79
C TYR A 230 3.36 1.80 5.90
N ALA A 231 3.32 1.04 4.82
CA ALA A 231 4.01 -0.25 4.69
C ALA A 231 5.35 -0.02 3.98
N LEU A 232 6.46 -0.11 4.71
CA LEU A 232 7.81 0.16 4.19
C LEU A 232 8.41 -1.02 3.44
N GLY A 233 7.76 -2.17 3.47
CA GLY A 233 8.04 -3.36 2.67
C GLY A 233 6.85 -3.72 1.80
N HIS A 234 6.85 -4.94 1.27
CA HIS A 234 5.97 -5.35 0.19
C HIS A 234 5.12 -6.58 0.55
N PHE A 235 4.05 -6.39 1.32
CA PHE A 235 3.10 -7.47 1.58
C PHE A 235 2.37 -7.94 0.31
N GLU A 236 2.26 -7.07 -0.70
CA GLU A 236 1.58 -7.37 -1.97
C GLU A 236 2.38 -8.31 -2.88
N TYR A 237 3.68 -8.46 -2.68
CA TYR A 237 4.53 -9.30 -3.51
C TYR A 237 4.05 -10.75 -3.57
N GLY A 238 4.05 -11.29 -4.79
CA GLY A 238 3.90 -12.71 -5.05
C GLY A 238 5.12 -13.51 -4.58
N ARG A 239 4.98 -14.86 -4.61
CA ARG A 239 6.07 -15.74 -4.21
C ARG A 239 7.36 -15.47 -4.97
N ASP A 240 7.26 -15.25 -6.28
CA ASP A 240 8.38 -15.24 -7.20
C ASP A 240 8.92 -13.83 -7.50
N THR A 241 8.26 -12.77 -6.98
CA THR A 241 8.59 -11.37 -7.31
C THR A 241 10.04 -10.99 -7.03
N LEU A 242 10.60 -11.40 -5.87
CA LEU A 242 12.02 -11.14 -5.58
C LEU A 242 12.97 -12.00 -6.42
N ALA A 243 12.55 -13.21 -6.82
CA ALA A 243 13.32 -14.06 -7.74
C ALA A 243 13.37 -13.43 -9.14
N ASP A 244 12.23 -12.96 -9.65
CA ASP A 244 12.14 -12.29 -10.95
C ASP A 244 13.00 -11.03 -10.96
N GLU A 245 13.00 -10.25 -9.87
CA GLU A 245 13.87 -9.09 -9.70
C GLU A 245 15.35 -9.47 -9.67
N TYR A 246 15.71 -10.50 -8.90
CA TYR A 246 17.08 -11.01 -8.82
C TYR A 246 17.59 -11.47 -10.19
N TRP A 247 16.82 -12.30 -10.90
CA TRP A 247 17.24 -12.82 -12.19
C TRP A 247 17.28 -11.76 -13.28
N ARG A 248 16.36 -10.79 -13.27
CA ARG A 248 16.38 -9.63 -14.16
C ARG A 248 17.70 -8.87 -14.03
N ASP A 249 18.06 -8.50 -12.80
CA ASP A 249 19.25 -7.68 -12.52
C ASP A 249 20.54 -8.48 -12.74
N PHE A 250 20.54 -9.76 -12.35
CA PHE A 250 21.67 -10.67 -12.60
C PHE A 250 21.96 -10.83 -14.10
N HIS A 251 20.95 -11.09 -14.92
CA HIS A 251 21.11 -11.21 -16.37
C HIS A 251 21.47 -9.89 -17.06
N ALA A 252 21.08 -8.77 -16.47
CA ALA A 252 21.49 -7.44 -16.93
C ALA A 252 22.93 -7.06 -16.51
N GLY A 253 23.61 -7.92 -15.73
CA GLY A 253 24.96 -7.64 -15.24
C GLY A 253 25.02 -6.55 -14.17
N LEU A 254 23.89 -6.24 -13.52
CA LEU A 254 23.81 -5.27 -12.45
C LEU A 254 24.31 -5.89 -11.12
N PRO A 255 24.89 -5.09 -10.22
CA PRO A 255 25.33 -5.59 -8.93
C PRO A 255 24.11 -5.91 -8.06
N ILE A 256 23.77 -7.20 -7.95
CA ILE A 256 22.67 -7.71 -7.14
C ILE A 256 23.17 -8.84 -6.23
N GLN A 257 22.69 -8.87 -4.99
CA GLN A 257 22.91 -9.97 -4.06
C GLN A 257 21.68 -10.88 -4.04
N LEU A 258 21.86 -12.12 -3.61
CA LEU A 258 20.71 -13.01 -3.37
C LEU A 258 19.79 -12.38 -2.33
N PRO A 259 18.46 -12.45 -2.53
CA PRO A 259 17.51 -11.99 -1.52
C PRO A 259 17.62 -12.85 -0.25
N LEU A 260 17.88 -12.20 0.88
CA LEU A 260 18.06 -12.87 2.17
C LEU A 260 16.79 -13.60 2.62
N ASN A 261 16.95 -14.76 3.26
CA ASN A 261 15.85 -15.56 3.84
C ASN A 261 14.72 -15.92 2.84
N TYR A 262 15.03 -16.08 1.59
CA TYR A 262 14.04 -16.24 0.54
C TYR A 262 14.14 -17.58 -0.19
N PHE A 263 15.31 -17.94 -0.68
CA PHE A 263 15.54 -19.24 -1.30
C PHE A 263 15.93 -20.30 -0.26
N PRO A 264 15.37 -21.53 -0.33
CA PRO A 264 15.85 -22.64 0.49
C PRO A 264 17.36 -22.88 0.27
N ASP A 265 18.12 -22.95 1.37
CA ASP A 265 19.58 -23.18 1.36
C ASP A 265 20.37 -22.14 0.53
N ASP A 266 19.83 -20.92 0.36
CA ASP A 266 20.37 -19.86 -0.49
C ASP A 266 20.61 -20.28 -1.95
N ASP A 267 19.84 -21.23 -2.45
CA ASP A 267 19.95 -21.79 -3.79
C ASP A 267 18.87 -21.16 -4.71
N PRO A 268 19.24 -20.26 -5.64
CA PRO A 268 18.30 -19.55 -6.50
C PRO A 268 17.60 -20.43 -7.54
N GLU A 269 18.04 -21.69 -7.71
CA GLU A 269 17.37 -22.65 -8.56
C GLU A 269 16.19 -23.36 -7.85
N LYS A 270 16.09 -23.20 -6.52
CA LYS A 270 14.98 -23.74 -5.74
C LYS A 270 13.81 -22.78 -5.69
N GLN A 271 12.60 -23.34 -5.63
CA GLN A 271 11.40 -22.53 -5.50
C GLN A 271 11.39 -21.78 -4.15
N PRO A 272 11.14 -20.45 -4.15
CA PRO A 272 11.08 -19.67 -2.93
C PRO A 272 9.96 -20.09 -1.98
N ILE A 273 10.16 -19.86 -0.69
CA ILE A 273 9.16 -20.13 0.34
C ILE A 273 8.31 -18.90 0.59
N PHE A 274 6.98 -19.00 0.44
CA PHE A 274 6.05 -17.90 0.59
C PHE A 274 5.63 -17.73 2.06
N THR A 275 6.43 -17.04 2.87
CA THR A 275 6.25 -16.97 4.33
C THR A 275 5.45 -15.74 4.83
N TRP A 276 5.07 -14.78 3.95
CA TRP A 276 4.35 -13.56 4.34
C TRP A 276 2.87 -13.53 3.89
N ARG A 277 2.42 -14.51 3.12
CA ARG A 277 1.08 -14.52 2.51
C ARG A 277 -0.06 -14.37 3.50
N SER A 278 0.02 -15.04 4.65
CA SER A 278 -1.05 -15.01 5.67
C SER A 278 -1.22 -13.61 6.25
N HIS A 279 -0.11 -12.99 6.65
CA HIS A 279 -0.08 -11.65 7.24
C HIS A 279 -0.46 -10.57 6.22
N ALA A 280 -0.04 -10.72 4.96
CA ALA A 280 -0.51 -9.87 3.86
C ALA A 280 -2.04 -9.87 3.73
N ASN A 281 -2.65 -11.06 3.72
CA ASN A 281 -4.11 -11.19 3.66
C ASN A 281 -4.80 -10.60 4.90
N LEU A 282 -4.22 -10.77 6.09
CA LEU A 282 -4.77 -10.22 7.32
C LEU A 282 -4.70 -8.69 7.32
N LEU A 283 -3.57 -8.09 6.94
CA LEU A 283 -3.42 -6.63 6.88
C LEU A 283 -4.49 -5.99 6.00
N TYR A 284 -4.62 -6.45 4.77
CA TYR A 284 -5.59 -5.89 3.83
C TYR A 284 -7.04 -6.14 4.27
N ARG A 285 -7.32 -7.31 4.83
CA ARG A 285 -8.64 -7.62 5.39
C ARG A 285 -8.97 -6.72 6.59
N ASN A 286 -8.02 -6.52 7.50
CA ASN A 286 -8.20 -5.68 8.68
C ASN A 286 -8.40 -4.22 8.27
N TRP A 287 -7.59 -3.73 7.33
CA TRP A 287 -7.75 -2.38 6.77
C TRP A 287 -9.13 -2.19 6.12
N LEU A 288 -9.56 -3.09 5.24
CA LEU A 288 -10.88 -3.00 4.62
C LEU A 288 -12.02 -3.11 5.64
N ASN A 289 -11.83 -3.88 6.72
CA ASN A 289 -12.80 -3.94 7.80
C ASN A 289 -12.84 -2.62 8.58
N TYR A 290 -11.70 -2.00 8.89
CA TYR A 290 -11.63 -0.67 9.51
C TYR A 290 -12.37 0.36 8.64
N VAL A 291 -12.03 0.42 7.37
CA VAL A 291 -12.66 1.30 6.40
C VAL A 291 -14.18 1.10 6.37
N TYR A 292 -14.65 -0.16 6.31
CA TYR A 292 -16.08 -0.49 6.29
C TYR A 292 -16.82 -0.06 7.56
N GLN A 293 -16.19 -0.20 8.72
CA GLN A 293 -16.82 0.14 10.02
C GLN A 293 -16.85 1.65 10.26
N THR A 294 -15.93 2.40 9.67
CA THR A 294 -15.74 3.83 9.95
C THR A 294 -16.38 4.72 8.87
N THR A 295 -16.44 4.24 7.62
CA THR A 295 -16.94 5.03 6.49
C THR A 295 -18.44 5.32 6.61
N PRO A 296 -18.90 6.54 6.23
CA PRO A 296 -20.32 6.83 6.13
C PRO A 296 -20.92 6.11 4.93
N TYR A 297 -22.22 5.77 5.01
CA TYR A 297 -22.91 5.17 3.86
C TYR A 297 -22.93 6.12 2.66
N ASP A 298 -23.13 7.41 2.92
CA ASP A 298 -23.06 8.48 1.92
C ASP A 298 -21.64 9.03 1.86
N LEU A 299 -20.94 8.79 0.75
CA LEU A 299 -19.55 9.21 0.57
C LEU A 299 -19.37 10.73 0.54
N GLU A 300 -20.41 11.52 0.25
CA GLU A 300 -20.32 12.98 0.34
C GLU A 300 -19.98 13.47 1.76
N ARG A 301 -20.19 12.62 2.78
CA ARG A 301 -19.87 12.91 4.18
C ARG A 301 -18.45 12.49 4.59
N VAL A 302 -17.66 11.92 3.72
CA VAL A 302 -16.28 11.52 4.05
C VAL A 302 -15.46 12.69 4.58
N PRO A 303 -15.47 13.90 3.98
CA PRO A 303 -14.71 15.03 4.52
C PRO A 303 -15.10 15.41 5.96
N GLU A 304 -16.40 15.33 6.28
CA GLU A 304 -16.92 15.58 7.64
C GLU A 304 -16.37 14.54 8.63
N VAL A 305 -16.47 13.26 8.29
CA VAL A 305 -16.00 12.15 9.15
C VAL A 305 -14.49 12.18 9.35
N VAL A 306 -13.73 12.48 8.33
CA VAL A 306 -12.26 12.62 8.42
C VAL A 306 -11.88 13.75 9.37
N ALA A 307 -12.57 14.91 9.26
CA ALA A 307 -12.33 16.04 10.15
C ALA A 307 -12.65 15.68 11.62
N GLU A 308 -13.77 14.98 11.87
CA GLU A 308 -14.15 14.52 13.22
C GLU A 308 -13.14 13.54 13.83
N LEU A 309 -12.64 12.58 13.04
CA LEU A 309 -11.63 11.62 13.49
C LEU A 309 -10.33 12.31 13.86
N ARG A 310 -9.89 13.26 13.04
CA ARG A 310 -8.67 14.05 13.28
C ARG A 310 -8.81 14.88 14.57
N GLU A 311 -9.88 15.63 14.71
CA GLU A 311 -10.15 16.45 15.91
C GLU A 311 -10.17 15.57 17.18
N HIS A 312 -10.83 14.42 17.11
CA HIS A 312 -10.89 13.48 18.24
C HIS A 312 -9.48 12.98 18.62
N THR A 313 -8.67 12.62 17.65
CA THR A 313 -7.29 12.14 17.86
C THR A 313 -6.41 13.24 18.47
N GLU A 314 -6.47 14.48 17.95
CA GLU A 314 -5.74 15.62 18.51
C GLU A 314 -6.13 15.90 19.96
N GLN A 315 -7.42 15.86 20.28
CA GLN A 315 -7.91 16.04 21.64
C GLN A 315 -7.42 14.95 22.60
N LEU A 316 -7.30 13.70 22.14
CA LEU A 316 -6.78 12.59 22.93
C LEU A 316 -5.28 12.76 23.19
N LEU A 317 -4.52 13.12 22.18
CA LEU A 317 -3.08 13.38 22.28
C LEU A 317 -2.79 14.54 23.25
N ALA A 318 -3.55 15.63 23.16
CA ALA A 318 -3.42 16.79 24.04
C ALA A 318 -3.68 16.45 25.53
N LYS A 319 -4.48 15.41 25.80
CA LYS A 319 -4.77 14.91 27.16
C LYS A 319 -3.76 13.86 27.66
N GLY A 320 -2.70 13.55 26.88
CA GLY A 320 -1.74 12.49 27.17
C GLY A 320 -2.35 11.08 27.07
N GLY A 321 -3.51 10.95 26.44
CA GLY A 321 -4.15 9.69 26.13
C GLY A 321 -3.56 9.09 24.87
N VAL A 322 -3.35 7.78 24.86
CA VAL A 322 -3.13 7.04 23.61
C VAL A 322 -4.53 6.69 23.09
N PRO A 323 -4.87 7.02 21.84
CA PRO A 323 -6.12 6.54 21.24
C PRO A 323 -6.11 5.01 21.26
N SER A 324 -6.68 4.42 22.26
CA SER A 324 -6.90 3.00 22.33
C SER A 324 -8.38 2.78 22.43
N LYS A 325 -8.92 2.19 21.41
CA LYS A 325 -10.22 1.53 21.30
C LYS A 325 -11.13 2.18 20.26
N PHE A 326 -11.25 1.42 19.21
CA PHE A 326 -12.60 1.13 18.70
C PHE A 326 -13.15 -0.08 19.42
#